data_81d414289fc41ae72dfa6f5afc02e628
#
_entry.id   81d414289fc41ae72dfa6f5afc02e628
#
_cell.length_a   1.000
_cell.length_b   1.000
_cell.length_c   1.000
_cell.angle_alpha   90.00
_cell.angle_beta   90.00
_cell.angle_gamma   90.00
#
_symmetry.space_group_name_H-M   'P 1'
#
loop_
_entity.id
_entity.type
_entity.pdbx_description
1 polymer ?
#
loop_
_entity_poly.entity_id
_entity_poly.type
_entity_poly.pdbx_seq_one_letter_code
_entity_poly.pdbx_strand_id
1 'polypeptide(L)'
;ANSDSQEDQEVKLKVKEAVVDYIRPVLSESDSLSESRAILESESDNIRNVAIKTLRDNGFMEDVSVYFEKSYFPVKSYGDVTFPAGYYEAFRVDIGEAEGKNWWCVLYPPLCFVDAVYGVVPEDSKEKLAGVLTDEEYKTVTDRGCKVRFKYLTFINELLGL
;
A
#
# COMPACT_ATOMS: atom_id res chain seq x y z
N ALA A 1 3.20 7.07 10.60
CA ALA A 1 2.81 8.17 11.51
C ALA A 1 3.93 8.43 12.50
N ASN A 2 3.98 9.64 13.06
CA ASN A 2 4.97 10.00 14.07
C ASN A 2 4.89 9.07 15.30
N SER A 3 3.67 8.87 15.84
CA SER A 3 3.42 7.93 16.94
C SER A 3 2.09 7.19 16.79
N ASP A 4 1.71 6.39 17.80
CA ASP A 4 0.41 5.73 17.89
C ASP A 4 -0.66 6.56 18.64
N SER A 5 -0.40 7.85 18.92
CA SER A 5 -1.42 8.74 19.47
C SER A 5 -2.62 8.85 18.52
N GLN A 6 -3.79 9.13 19.06
CA GLN A 6 -5.00 9.27 18.24
C GLN A 6 -4.83 10.39 17.23
N GLU A 7 -4.25 11.51 17.63
CA GLU A 7 -4.03 12.69 16.79
C GLU A 7 -3.09 12.38 15.62
N ASP A 8 -1.96 11.68 15.89
CA ASP A 8 -1.00 11.29 14.86
C ASP A 8 -1.61 10.30 13.87
N GLN A 9 -2.46 9.38 14.35
CA GLN A 9 -3.14 8.42 13.49
C GLN A 9 -4.24 9.10 12.63
N GLU A 10 -4.96 10.08 13.17
CA GLU A 10 -5.96 10.85 12.43
C GLU A 10 -5.30 11.73 11.35
N VAL A 11 -4.24 12.49 11.70
CA VAL A 11 -3.56 13.33 10.71
C VAL A 11 -2.86 12.51 9.63
N LYS A 12 -2.31 11.34 9.95
CA LYS A 12 -1.78 10.38 8.95
C LYS A 12 -2.84 10.03 7.91
N LEU A 13 -4.09 9.79 8.30
CA LEU A 13 -5.16 9.45 7.35
C LEU A 13 -5.49 10.64 6.43
N LYS A 14 -5.46 11.87 6.94
CA LYS A 14 -5.63 13.07 6.12
C LYS A 14 -4.48 13.26 5.14
N VAL A 15 -3.24 13.06 5.60
CA VAL A 15 -2.05 13.09 4.72
C VAL A 15 -2.16 12.02 3.65
N LYS A 16 -2.51 10.78 4.03
CA LYS A 16 -2.77 9.70 3.08
C LYS A 16 -3.76 10.10 2.00
N GLU A 17 -4.90 10.67 2.39
CA GLU A 17 -5.95 11.07 1.45
C GLU A 17 -5.46 12.15 0.49
N ALA A 18 -4.82 13.21 1.00
CA ALA A 18 -4.27 14.29 0.19
C ALA A 18 -3.19 13.81 -0.80
N VAL A 19 -2.30 12.91 -0.36
CA VAL A 19 -1.26 12.32 -1.21
C VAL A 19 -1.87 11.42 -2.28
N VAL A 20 -2.83 10.55 -1.91
CA VAL A 20 -3.53 9.65 -2.85
C VAL A 20 -4.29 10.47 -3.91
N ASP A 21 -4.98 11.53 -3.53
CA ASP A 21 -5.70 12.40 -4.48
C ASP A 21 -4.75 13.14 -5.42
N TYR A 22 -3.57 13.52 -4.93
CA TYR A 22 -2.53 14.14 -5.75
C TYR A 22 -1.93 13.17 -6.77
N ILE A 23 -1.58 11.95 -6.35
CA ILE A 23 -0.91 10.98 -7.25
C ILE A 23 -1.87 10.26 -8.19
N ARG A 24 -3.15 10.20 -7.89
CA ARG A 24 -4.16 9.49 -8.71
C ARG A 24 -4.13 9.89 -10.18
N PRO A 25 -4.21 11.18 -10.56
CA PRO A 25 -4.22 11.57 -11.96
C PRO A 25 -2.90 11.25 -12.67
N VAL A 26 -1.75 11.40 -11.99
CA VAL A 26 -0.43 11.16 -12.60
C VAL A 26 -0.12 9.67 -12.77
N LEU A 27 -0.63 8.82 -11.88
CA LEU A 27 -0.47 7.36 -11.98
C LEU A 27 -1.51 6.70 -12.90
N SER A 28 -2.63 7.35 -13.16
CA SER A 28 -3.68 6.79 -14.05
C SER A 28 -3.20 6.59 -15.48
N GLU A 29 -2.19 7.33 -15.92
CA GLU A 29 -1.61 7.25 -17.25
C GLU A 29 -0.46 6.23 -17.36
N SER A 30 -0.03 5.63 -16.24
CA SER A 30 1.08 4.66 -16.26
C SER A 30 0.63 3.29 -16.74
N ASP A 31 1.41 2.72 -17.67
CA ASP A 31 1.13 1.41 -18.27
C ASP A 31 2.04 0.30 -17.70
N SER A 32 2.99 0.64 -16.83
CA SER A 32 3.94 -0.32 -16.26
C SER A 32 4.38 0.05 -14.84
N LEU A 33 4.87 -0.95 -14.11
CA LEU A 33 5.46 -0.76 -12.78
C LEU A 33 6.68 0.19 -12.83
N SER A 34 7.53 0.05 -13.86
CA SER A 34 8.71 0.90 -14.04
C SER A 34 8.35 2.36 -14.30
N GLU A 35 7.30 2.59 -15.06
CA GLU A 35 6.79 3.94 -15.33
C GLU A 35 6.15 4.56 -14.08
N SER A 36 5.30 3.80 -13.37
CA SER A 36 4.74 4.24 -12.08
C SER A 36 5.84 4.62 -11.08
N ARG A 37 6.93 3.82 -11.02
CA ARG A 37 8.08 4.10 -10.18
C ARG A 37 8.78 5.40 -10.60
N ALA A 38 9.04 5.60 -11.89
CA ALA A 38 9.69 6.80 -12.39
C ALA A 38 8.85 8.07 -12.13
N ILE A 39 7.52 7.98 -12.30
CA ILE A 39 6.59 9.06 -11.96
C ILE A 39 6.69 9.41 -10.48
N LEU A 40 6.57 8.43 -9.57
CA LEU A 40 6.66 8.66 -8.12
C LEU A 40 8.02 9.25 -7.71
N GLU A 41 9.09 8.82 -8.37
CA GLU A 41 10.44 9.34 -8.14
C GLU A 41 10.54 10.82 -8.54
N SER A 42 10.01 11.18 -9.72
CA SER A 42 9.98 12.57 -10.21
C SER A 42 9.06 13.49 -9.40
N GLU A 43 7.98 12.94 -8.83
CA GLU A 43 6.99 13.67 -8.03
C GLU A 43 7.29 13.68 -6.52
N SER A 44 8.39 13.10 -6.07
CA SER A 44 8.70 12.93 -4.64
C SER A 44 8.69 14.25 -3.87
N ASP A 45 9.26 15.32 -4.42
CA ASP A 45 9.27 16.65 -3.79
C ASP A 45 7.85 17.25 -3.71
N ASN A 46 7.04 17.09 -4.75
CA ASN A 46 5.68 17.57 -4.78
C ASN A 46 4.82 16.80 -3.78
N ILE A 47 4.97 15.47 -3.70
CA ILE A 47 4.28 14.61 -2.73
C ILE A 47 4.66 15.02 -1.31
N ARG A 48 5.95 15.24 -1.05
CA ARG A 48 6.43 15.75 0.24
C ARG A 48 5.77 17.07 0.61
N ASN A 49 5.69 18.02 -0.34
CA ASN A 49 5.07 19.32 -0.13
C ASN A 49 3.56 19.21 0.17
N VAL A 50 2.84 18.33 -0.51
CA VAL A 50 1.42 18.03 -0.24
C VAL A 50 1.25 17.49 1.19
N ALA A 51 2.09 16.55 1.59
CA ALA A 51 2.06 15.99 2.94
C ALA A 51 2.35 17.04 4.02
N ILE A 52 3.41 17.84 3.85
CA ILE A 52 3.78 18.94 4.76
C ILE A 52 2.65 19.96 4.86
N LYS A 53 2.09 20.39 3.71
CA LYS A 53 0.98 21.32 3.70
C LYS A 53 -0.20 20.79 4.51
N THR A 54 -0.57 19.52 4.30
CA THR A 54 -1.68 18.90 5.02
C THR A 54 -1.42 18.85 6.53
N LEU A 55 -0.18 18.54 6.96
CA LEU A 55 0.21 18.59 8.36
C LEU A 55 0.03 20.01 8.93
N ARG A 56 0.57 21.03 8.27
CA ARG A 56 0.48 22.45 8.71
C ARG A 56 -0.97 22.93 8.82
N ASP A 57 -1.81 22.59 7.82
CA ASP A 57 -3.23 22.94 7.81
C ASP A 57 -4.01 22.30 8.98
N ASN A 58 -3.47 21.22 9.57
CA ASN A 58 -4.03 20.56 10.75
C ASN A 58 -3.27 20.85 12.07
N GLY A 59 -2.35 21.79 12.07
CA GLY A 59 -1.64 22.24 13.28
C GLY A 59 -0.43 21.39 13.67
N PHE A 60 0.03 20.48 12.80
CA PHE A 60 1.20 19.63 13.01
C PHE A 60 2.45 20.23 12.38
N MET A 61 3.62 20.05 13.01
CA MET A 61 4.88 20.67 12.59
C MET A 61 5.98 19.66 12.24
N GLU A 62 5.65 18.38 12.23
CA GLU A 62 6.55 17.28 11.89
C GLU A 62 7.09 17.42 10.46
N ASP A 63 8.31 16.91 10.26
CA ASP A 63 8.91 16.80 8.94
C ASP A 63 8.37 15.57 8.20
N VAL A 64 8.56 15.55 6.88
CA VAL A 64 8.14 14.43 6.04
C VAL A 64 9.33 13.96 5.20
N SER A 65 9.59 12.65 5.23
CA SER A 65 10.53 11.98 4.35
C SER A 65 9.80 11.14 3.32
N VAL A 66 10.26 11.22 2.05
CA VAL A 66 9.66 10.47 0.93
C VAL A 66 10.79 9.72 0.21
N TYR A 67 10.65 8.39 0.09
CA TYR A 67 11.68 7.53 -0.50
C TYR A 67 11.16 6.14 -0.85
N PHE A 68 11.92 5.40 -1.66
CA PHE A 68 11.68 3.99 -1.91
C PHE A 68 12.48 3.12 -0.95
N GLU A 69 11.85 2.10 -0.40
CA GLU A 69 12.48 1.11 0.47
C GLU A 69 11.82 -0.26 0.32
N LYS A 70 12.60 -1.32 0.54
CA LYS A 70 12.05 -2.67 0.68
C LYS A 70 11.55 -2.88 2.10
N SER A 71 10.22 -2.86 2.27
CA SER A 71 9.55 -2.94 3.56
C SER A 71 8.74 -4.22 3.70
N TYR A 72 8.59 -4.69 4.95
CA TYR A 72 7.73 -5.83 5.27
C TYR A 72 6.26 -5.40 5.32
N PHE A 73 5.43 -6.11 4.58
CA PHE A 73 3.97 -5.94 4.57
C PHE A 73 3.30 -7.15 5.23
N PRO A 74 2.30 -6.94 6.10
CA PRO A 74 1.41 -8.01 6.54
C PRO A 74 0.51 -8.45 5.39
N VAL A 75 -0.23 -9.56 5.59
CA VAL A 75 -1.28 -9.97 4.63
C VAL A 75 -2.27 -8.82 4.41
N LYS A 76 -2.57 -8.52 3.15
CA LYS A 76 -3.52 -7.47 2.75
C LYS A 76 -4.46 -7.96 1.67
N SER A 77 -5.77 -7.78 1.91
CA SER A 77 -6.81 -8.10 0.95
C SER A 77 -7.45 -6.84 0.38
N TYR A 78 -7.66 -6.85 -0.93
CA TYR A 78 -8.35 -5.83 -1.71
C TYR A 78 -9.43 -6.53 -2.50
N GLY A 79 -10.67 -6.53 -2.00
CA GLY A 79 -11.75 -7.29 -2.60
C GLY A 79 -11.41 -8.78 -2.68
N ASP A 80 -11.34 -9.31 -3.90
CA ASP A 80 -11.05 -10.71 -4.22
C ASP A 80 -9.56 -11.02 -4.46
N VAL A 81 -8.67 -10.03 -4.29
CA VAL A 81 -7.22 -10.18 -4.40
C VAL A 81 -6.57 -10.08 -3.03
N THR A 82 -5.72 -11.04 -2.67
CA THR A 82 -5.01 -11.08 -1.38
C THR A 82 -3.51 -11.22 -1.56
N PHE A 83 -2.75 -10.22 -1.12
CA PHE A 83 -1.29 -10.26 -1.11
C PHE A 83 -0.79 -10.95 0.17
N PRO A 84 0.08 -11.96 0.04
CA PRO A 84 0.68 -12.62 1.20
C PRO A 84 1.60 -11.66 1.97
N ALA A 85 1.86 -11.99 3.23
CA ALA A 85 2.87 -11.27 4.00
C ALA A 85 4.25 -11.48 3.39
N GLY A 86 5.05 -10.41 3.29
CA GLY A 86 6.38 -10.48 2.67
C GLY A 86 7.07 -9.13 2.58
N TYR A 87 8.25 -9.13 1.98
CA TYR A 87 8.99 -7.92 1.67
C TYR A 87 8.68 -7.46 0.26
N TYR A 88 8.18 -6.23 0.14
CA TYR A 88 7.86 -5.59 -1.12
C TYR A 88 8.60 -4.27 -1.26
N GLU A 89 8.88 -3.84 -2.49
CA GLU A 89 9.31 -2.46 -2.72
C GLU A 89 8.16 -1.52 -2.40
N ALA A 90 8.43 -0.52 -1.58
CA ALA A 90 7.44 0.44 -1.10
C ALA A 90 7.90 1.87 -1.36
N PHE A 91 6.99 2.70 -1.83
CA PHE A 91 7.12 4.14 -1.79
C PHE A 91 6.62 4.63 -0.43
N ARG A 92 7.53 5.14 0.39
CA ARG A 92 7.23 5.53 1.77
C ARG A 92 7.08 7.04 1.91
N VAL A 93 6.08 7.42 2.69
CA VAL A 93 5.88 8.80 3.17
C VAL A 93 5.88 8.72 4.70
N ASP A 94 7.00 9.02 5.30
CA ASP A 94 7.20 8.97 6.74
C ASP A 94 6.98 10.35 7.36
N ILE A 95 6.19 10.39 8.44
CA ILE A 95 5.83 11.60 9.18
C ILE A 95 6.55 11.57 10.53
N GLY A 96 7.38 12.57 10.82
CA GLY A 96 8.14 12.67 12.06
C GLY A 96 9.06 11.46 12.26
N GLU A 97 9.05 10.88 13.44
CA GLU A 97 9.88 9.72 13.81
C GLU A 97 9.41 8.40 13.16
N ALA A 98 8.23 8.38 12.54
CA ALA A 98 7.64 7.21 11.88
C ALA A 98 7.47 5.97 12.77
N GLU A 99 7.37 6.14 14.08
CA GLU A 99 7.23 5.06 15.07
C GLU A 99 5.79 4.53 15.20
N GLY A 100 4.81 5.28 14.69
CA GLY A 100 3.40 4.88 14.75
C GLY A 100 3.02 3.87 13.66
N LYS A 101 1.83 3.26 13.81
CA LYS A 101 1.26 2.32 12.84
C LYS A 101 1.16 2.93 11.45
N ASN A 102 1.59 2.15 10.46
CA ASN A 102 1.58 2.55 9.06
C ASN A 102 0.23 2.24 8.40
N TRP A 103 -0.03 2.94 7.31
CA TRP A 103 -1.03 2.60 6.32
C TRP A 103 -0.34 2.05 5.07
N TRP A 104 -0.90 0.99 4.48
CA TRP A 104 -0.30 0.27 3.35
C TRP A 104 -1.26 0.19 2.18
N CYS A 105 -0.73 0.35 0.98
CA CYS A 105 -1.47 0.21 -0.26
C CYS A 105 -0.61 -0.32 -1.41
N VAL A 106 -1.25 -0.94 -2.40
CA VAL A 106 -0.63 -1.29 -3.68
C VAL A 106 -0.88 -0.13 -4.64
N LEU A 107 0.21 0.45 -5.16
CA LEU A 107 0.15 1.58 -6.11
C LEU A 107 0.11 1.13 -7.57
N TYR A 108 0.62 -0.06 -7.88
CA TYR A 108 0.55 -0.64 -9.20
C TYR A 108 0.27 -2.16 -9.14
N PRO A 109 -0.81 -2.65 -9.76
CA PRO A 109 -1.93 -1.83 -10.28
C PRO A 109 -2.54 -0.95 -9.18
N PRO A 110 -3.24 0.13 -9.51
CA PRO A 110 -3.64 1.15 -8.54
C PRO A 110 -4.80 0.70 -7.63
N LEU A 111 -4.55 -0.31 -6.80
CA LEU A 111 -5.54 -0.85 -5.86
C LEU A 111 -5.88 0.10 -4.71
N CYS A 112 -5.08 1.16 -4.52
CA CYS A 112 -5.40 2.26 -3.59
C CYS A 112 -6.70 2.98 -3.90
N PHE A 113 -7.12 2.92 -5.16
CA PHE A 113 -8.28 3.64 -5.69
C PHE A 113 -9.50 2.73 -5.84
N VAL A 114 -9.35 1.43 -5.55
CA VAL A 114 -10.47 0.50 -5.51
C VAL A 114 -11.24 0.75 -4.21
N ASP A 115 -12.48 1.20 -4.35
CA ASP A 115 -13.37 1.38 -3.20
C ASP A 115 -13.57 0.03 -2.51
N ALA A 116 -13.25 -0.02 -1.21
CA ALA A 116 -13.47 -1.20 -0.37
C ALA A 116 -14.95 -1.65 -0.34
N VAL A 117 -15.86 -0.80 -0.83
CA VAL A 117 -17.31 -1.05 -0.90
C VAL A 117 -17.69 -2.07 -1.96
N TYR A 118 -16.92 -2.18 -3.06
CA TYR A 118 -17.31 -3.06 -4.18
C TYR A 118 -16.85 -4.51 -4.04
N GLY A 119 -15.90 -4.80 -3.14
CA GLY A 119 -15.46 -6.16 -2.84
C GLY A 119 -14.82 -6.95 -3.99
N VAL A 120 -14.62 -6.33 -5.16
CA VAL A 120 -14.02 -6.94 -6.36
C VAL A 120 -13.07 -5.95 -7.01
N VAL A 121 -11.86 -6.41 -7.33
CA VAL A 121 -10.87 -5.62 -8.09
C VAL A 121 -11.32 -5.53 -9.56
N PRO A 122 -11.29 -4.34 -10.20
CA PRO A 122 -11.62 -4.19 -11.62
C PRO A 122 -10.78 -5.10 -12.52
N GLU A 123 -11.38 -5.56 -13.64
CA GLU A 123 -10.71 -6.51 -14.55
C GLU A 123 -9.46 -5.92 -15.20
N ASP A 124 -9.45 -4.64 -15.55
CA ASP A 124 -8.26 -3.93 -16.07
C ASP A 124 -7.09 -3.92 -15.07
N SER A 125 -7.40 -3.80 -13.78
CA SER A 125 -6.40 -3.90 -12.71
C SER A 125 -5.90 -5.33 -12.53
N LYS A 126 -6.74 -6.34 -12.75
CA LYS A 126 -6.34 -7.77 -12.74
C LYS A 126 -5.46 -8.11 -13.94
N GLU A 127 -5.76 -7.57 -15.12
CA GLU A 127 -4.93 -7.73 -16.31
C GLU A 127 -3.54 -7.11 -16.11
N LYS A 128 -3.47 -5.91 -15.55
CA LYS A 128 -2.20 -5.25 -15.18
C LYS A 128 -1.44 -6.08 -14.13
N LEU A 129 -2.14 -6.64 -13.15
CA LEU A 129 -1.55 -7.51 -12.13
C LEU A 129 -0.96 -8.80 -12.74
N ALA A 130 -1.69 -9.44 -13.67
CA ALA A 130 -1.23 -10.60 -14.41
C ALA A 130 0.01 -10.30 -15.28
N GLY A 131 0.15 -9.07 -15.76
CA GLY A 131 1.32 -8.64 -16.54
C GLY A 131 2.60 -8.41 -15.70
N VAL A 132 2.46 -8.26 -14.37
CA VAL A 132 3.58 -7.97 -13.45
C VAL A 132 3.99 -9.21 -12.64
N LEU A 133 3.05 -10.07 -12.33
CA LEU A 133 3.26 -11.29 -11.55
C LEU A 133 3.51 -12.50 -12.47
N THR A 134 4.25 -13.47 -11.98
CA THR A 134 4.28 -14.80 -12.59
C THR A 134 2.93 -15.50 -12.45
N ASP A 135 2.65 -16.50 -13.29
CA ASP A 135 1.39 -17.27 -13.23
C ASP A 135 1.13 -17.87 -11.84
N GLU A 136 2.18 -18.30 -11.12
CA GLU A 136 2.09 -18.85 -9.77
C GLU A 136 1.76 -17.77 -8.74
N GLU A 137 2.40 -16.60 -8.84
CA GLU A 137 2.13 -15.47 -7.96
C GLU A 137 0.71 -14.93 -8.19
N TYR A 138 0.30 -14.77 -9.46
CA TYR A 138 -1.05 -14.31 -9.81
C TYR A 138 -2.11 -15.26 -9.25
N LYS A 139 -1.92 -16.57 -9.42
CA LYS A 139 -2.81 -17.57 -8.83
C LYS A 139 -2.85 -17.47 -7.30
N THR A 140 -1.71 -17.24 -6.66
CA THR A 140 -1.63 -17.12 -5.20
C THR A 140 -2.41 -15.92 -4.67
N VAL A 141 -2.36 -14.77 -5.35
CA VAL A 141 -3.05 -13.55 -4.90
C VAL A 141 -4.54 -13.53 -5.26
N THR A 142 -4.97 -14.29 -6.28
CA THR A 142 -6.37 -14.36 -6.73
C THR A 142 -7.13 -15.58 -6.21
N ASP A 143 -6.46 -16.57 -5.61
CA ASP A 143 -7.09 -17.76 -5.06
C ASP A 143 -7.82 -17.44 -3.75
N ARG A 144 -9.16 -17.49 -3.78
CA ARG A 144 -10.04 -17.31 -2.60
C ARG A 144 -9.87 -18.40 -1.53
N GLY A 145 -9.08 -19.44 -1.82
CA GLY A 145 -8.82 -20.58 -0.95
C GLY A 145 -7.49 -20.53 -0.22
N CYS A 146 -6.82 -19.37 -0.11
CA CYS A 146 -5.53 -19.27 0.54
C CYS A 146 -5.61 -19.69 2.02
N LYS A 147 -5.35 -20.98 2.28
CA LYS A 147 -5.21 -21.51 3.63
C LYS A 147 -3.87 -21.01 4.18
N VAL A 148 -3.93 -20.12 5.18
CA VAL A 148 -2.74 -19.69 5.91
C VAL A 148 -2.14 -20.89 6.61
N ARG A 149 -1.03 -21.44 6.11
CA ARG A 149 -0.25 -22.49 6.79
C ARG A 149 0.93 -21.85 7.52
N PHE A 150 0.99 -22.08 8.82
CA PHE A 150 2.14 -21.67 9.61
C PHE A 150 3.30 -22.63 9.37
N LYS A 151 4.29 -22.20 8.58
CA LYS A 151 5.43 -23.02 8.15
C LYS A 151 6.22 -23.68 9.30
N TYR A 152 6.14 -23.14 10.50
CA TYR A 152 6.88 -23.61 11.70
C TYR A 152 6.00 -24.12 12.86
N LEU A 153 4.68 -24.16 12.66
CA LEU A 153 3.74 -24.59 13.69
C LEU A 153 2.85 -25.73 13.16
N THR A 154 3.50 -26.82 12.73
CA THR A 154 2.83 -27.99 12.14
C THR A 154 1.72 -28.55 13.06
N PHE A 155 1.92 -28.57 14.37
CA PHE A 155 0.92 -29.02 15.34
C PHE A 155 -0.35 -28.13 15.35
N ILE A 156 -0.23 -26.83 15.10
CA ILE A 156 -1.40 -25.93 14.98
C ILE A 156 -2.14 -26.19 13.68
N ASN A 157 -1.43 -26.48 12.58
CA ASN A 157 -2.05 -26.84 11.32
C ASN A 157 -2.89 -28.12 11.45
N GLU A 158 -2.36 -29.13 12.15
CA GLU A 158 -3.09 -30.38 12.44
C GLU A 158 -4.31 -30.16 13.34
N LEU A 159 -4.21 -29.29 14.35
CA LEU A 159 -5.30 -28.98 15.27
C LEU A 159 -6.46 -28.21 14.59
N LEU A 160 -6.13 -27.35 13.61
CA LEU A 160 -7.11 -26.53 12.88
C LEU A 160 -7.61 -27.20 11.59
N GLY A 161 -7.10 -28.41 11.24
CA GLY A 161 -7.49 -29.14 10.04
C GLY A 161 -7.09 -28.45 8.73
N LEU A 162 -5.97 -27.67 8.72
CA LEU A 162 -5.46 -26.89 7.59
C LEU A 162 -4.41 -27.63 6.79
#